data_c5708b939b8ead9b14e83650ff31e64a
#
_entry.id   c5708b939b8ead9b14e83650ff31e64a
#
_cell.length_a   1.000
_cell.length_b   1.000
_cell.length_c   1.000
_cell.angle_alpha   90.00
_cell.angle_beta   90.00
_cell.angle_gamma   90.00
#
_symmetry.space_group_name_H-M   'P 1'
#
loop_
_entity.id
_entity.type
_entity.pdbx_description
1 polymer ?
#
loop_
_entity_poly.entity_id
_entity_poly.type
_entity_poly.pdbx_seq_one_letter_code
_entity_poly.pdbx_strand_id
1 'polypeptide(L)'
;MFQRWRATTTPAAWVFLVAALGLGLFSHDPCYDGFHVHGLRMAATPRKKTVRLNNPNVFTISRRDVFRSGMSAAACTLSLTTCINSNVAANAADIDNPKQMYNQRFPTLFDPLIGSSTRRTIKRRLGPGIWSLEQNLQLGPLQTPLRCVVIELEDGGLWVQSPLAPTPEFFELVESCGSGEVKHVVAPSYALEHKVFVKDALERWAGAQLWTSPGQFSFPIRSVTSEFVFGKGIDGVLSTSDQIDTDNIPWTSEIEYQTLAAGTFSIGGTDTTFYETAFFHGKSKSLIVTDAVAKIGTSVPELNDPDLLLLVSKRSTSDPQPEDTPEARLVGWEKTALLVSYFFPEHEEPDPKKIGVVTWTEGWHDNFRFLSDRLIVPPVVRTLLYAQNPGRIKEWVEKVSKRWEFEQIIPAHFDAPIKATPGDFKRAFAFLDDGTIDAFPENDLSRGLKPIADLALGNNKLLKAR
;
A
#
# COMPACT_ATOMS: atom_id res chain seq x y z
N MET A 1 12.07 -15.34 25.26
CA MET A 1 11.67 -15.25 23.86
C MET A 1 11.61 -13.80 23.36
N PHE A 2 11.03 -12.87 24.10
CA PHE A 2 10.97 -11.44 23.76
C PHE A 2 12.32 -10.72 23.60
N GLN A 3 13.34 -11.10 24.36
CA GLN A 3 14.67 -10.48 24.28
C GLN A 3 15.47 -10.88 23.02
N ARG A 4 15.23 -12.04 22.41
CA ARG A 4 15.86 -12.45 21.15
C ARG A 4 15.24 -11.72 19.93
N TRP A 5 13.99 -11.32 20.01
CA TRP A 5 13.29 -10.66 18.92
C TRP A 5 13.69 -9.19 18.72
N ARG A 6 14.04 -8.49 19.82
CA ARG A 6 14.55 -7.10 19.74
C ARG A 6 15.86 -6.94 18.97
N ALA A 7 16.61 -8.02 18.79
CA ALA A 7 17.91 -7.98 18.13
C ALA A 7 17.85 -8.21 16.60
N THR A 8 16.71 -8.64 16.04
CA THR A 8 16.60 -9.07 14.65
C THR A 8 15.62 -8.29 13.79
N THR A 9 14.73 -7.47 14.37
CA THR A 9 13.81 -6.65 13.60
C THR A 9 14.38 -5.27 13.36
N THR A 10 14.77 -4.99 12.13
CA THR A 10 15.18 -3.64 11.72
C THR A 10 13.97 -2.71 11.71
N PRO A 11 14.12 -1.41 12.02
CA PRO A 11 13.04 -0.41 11.86
C PRO A 11 12.42 -0.40 10.47
N ALA A 12 13.18 -0.75 9.43
CA ALA A 12 12.69 -0.90 8.06
C ALA A 12 11.59 -1.97 7.94
N ALA A 13 11.70 -3.09 8.65
CA ALA A 13 10.68 -4.14 8.64
C ALA A 13 9.32 -3.67 9.18
N TRP A 14 9.35 -2.82 10.19
CA TRP A 14 8.14 -2.21 10.74
C TRP A 14 7.51 -1.19 9.79
N VAL A 15 8.34 -0.43 9.07
CA VAL A 15 7.85 0.50 8.03
C VAL A 15 7.19 -0.27 6.90
N PHE A 16 7.77 -1.40 6.46
CA PHE A 16 7.17 -2.26 5.44
C PHE A 16 5.85 -2.87 5.88
N LEU A 17 5.76 -3.33 7.12
CA LEU A 17 4.54 -3.89 7.66
C LEU A 17 3.43 -2.85 7.78
N VAL A 18 3.77 -1.66 8.29
CA VAL A 18 2.85 -0.52 8.39
C VAL A 18 2.41 -0.06 7.00
N ALA A 19 3.32 -0.09 6.02
CA ALA A 19 3.06 0.34 4.65
C ALA A 19 2.19 -0.66 3.87
N ALA A 20 2.61 -1.91 3.80
CA ALA A 20 1.94 -2.92 2.95
C ALA A 20 0.59 -3.38 3.51
N LEU A 21 0.40 -3.33 4.83
CA LEU A 21 -0.85 -3.70 5.47
C LEU A 21 -1.64 -2.47 5.94
N GLY A 22 -1.03 -1.27 5.83
CA GLY A 22 -1.58 -0.11 6.46
C GLY A 22 -1.81 -0.31 7.97
N LEU A 23 -1.02 -1.14 8.66
CA LEU A 23 -1.18 -1.44 10.08
C LEU A 23 -0.68 -0.27 10.93
N GLY A 24 -1.58 0.51 11.49
CA GLY A 24 -1.28 1.61 12.43
C GLY A 24 -0.75 1.10 13.78
N LEU A 25 0.52 0.74 13.83
CA LEU A 25 1.20 0.30 15.05
C LEU A 25 1.77 1.48 15.86
N PHE A 26 0.98 2.55 16.02
CA PHE A 26 1.35 3.67 16.89
C PHE A 26 0.34 3.83 18.04
N SER A 27 0.35 2.88 18.99
CA SER A 27 -0.08 3.16 20.36
C SER A 27 0.26 1.99 21.27
N HIS A 28 1.48 1.90 21.71
CA HIS A 28 1.84 1.53 23.08
C HIS A 28 3.35 1.68 23.22
N ASP A 29 3.71 2.68 23.97
CA ASP A 29 5.06 2.90 24.47
C ASP A 29 5.31 1.86 25.59
N PRO A 30 6.17 0.83 25.44
CA PRO A 30 6.46 -0.11 26.52
C PRO A 30 7.52 0.41 27.49
N CYS A 31 7.78 1.71 27.52
CA CYS A 31 8.84 2.29 28.34
C CYS A 31 8.35 2.94 29.66
N TYR A 32 7.12 2.69 30.10
CA TYR A 32 6.62 3.30 31.34
C TYR A 32 6.11 2.30 32.39
N ASP A 33 6.83 1.19 32.58
CA ASP A 33 6.67 0.39 33.80
C ASP A 33 8.05 -0.06 34.31
N GLY A 34 8.56 0.62 35.32
CA GLY A 34 9.68 0.14 36.09
C GLY A 34 10.72 1.15 36.55
N PHE A 35 10.33 2.21 37.27
CA PHE A 35 11.20 2.83 38.26
C PHE A 35 10.40 3.29 39.48
N HIS A 36 10.25 2.41 40.45
CA HIS A 36 9.99 2.81 41.82
C HIS A 36 11.32 3.30 42.43
N VAL A 37 11.41 4.59 42.69
CA VAL A 37 12.38 5.15 43.63
C VAL A 37 11.64 5.85 44.73
N HIS A 38 11.84 5.38 45.95
CA HIS A 38 11.39 5.96 47.19
C HIS A 38 11.92 7.37 47.40
N GLY A 39 11.03 8.24 47.77
CA GLY A 39 11.20 9.32 48.75
C GLY A 39 12.17 10.43 48.39
N LEU A 40 11.61 11.60 48.10
CA LEU A 40 12.02 12.86 48.74
C LEU A 40 11.06 13.97 48.33
N ARG A 41 10.28 14.45 49.29
CA ARG A 41 9.54 15.73 49.20
C ARG A 41 10.54 16.88 49.26
N MET A 42 10.56 17.69 48.19
CA MET A 42 11.01 19.10 48.35
C MET A 42 10.13 20.03 47.49
N ALA A 43 9.59 20.99 48.14
CA ALA A 43 8.87 22.11 47.55
C ALA A 43 9.85 23.01 46.80
N ALA A 44 9.54 23.37 45.56
CA ALA A 44 10.25 24.38 44.80
C ALA A 44 9.28 25.30 44.05
N THR A 45 9.28 26.52 44.42
CA THR A 45 8.65 27.68 43.78
C THR A 45 9.12 27.90 42.33
N PRO A 46 8.28 28.39 41.43
CA PRO A 46 8.67 28.57 40.02
C PRO A 46 9.44 29.90 39.85
N ARG A 47 10.70 29.83 39.48
CA ARG A 47 11.45 30.98 38.95
C ARG A 47 11.24 31.09 37.45
N LYS A 48 10.64 32.20 37.02
CA LYS A 48 10.60 32.65 35.63
C LYS A 48 12.00 33.03 35.16
N LYS A 49 12.53 32.38 34.13
CA LYS A 49 13.67 32.87 33.34
C LYS A 49 13.14 33.34 31.99
N THR A 50 13.16 34.65 31.79
CA THR A 50 12.94 35.31 30.51
C THR A 50 14.25 35.40 29.77
N VAL A 51 14.37 34.78 28.59
CA VAL A 51 15.45 35.04 27.65
C VAL A 51 14.84 35.84 26.50
N ARG A 52 15.27 37.10 26.37
CA ARG A 52 14.94 37.96 25.22
C ARG A 52 15.82 37.52 24.03
N LEU A 53 15.20 37.07 22.95
CA LEU A 53 15.79 37.05 21.63
C LEU A 53 14.99 37.97 20.72
N ASN A 54 15.67 38.95 20.14
CA ASN A 54 15.10 39.93 19.21
C ASN A 54 14.82 39.25 17.86
N ASN A 55 13.59 38.79 17.64
CA ASN A 55 13.09 38.51 16.32
C ASN A 55 11.55 38.62 16.33
N PRO A 56 10.94 39.46 15.48
CA PRO A 56 9.54 39.87 15.64
C PRO A 56 8.47 38.88 15.13
N ASN A 57 8.82 37.62 14.80
CA ASN A 57 7.86 36.66 14.21
C ASN A 57 7.76 35.33 14.96
N VAL A 58 7.85 35.32 16.29
CA VAL A 58 7.67 34.08 17.06
C VAL A 58 6.31 34.12 17.76
N PHE A 59 5.39 33.28 17.30
CA PHE A 59 4.15 32.95 18.01
C PHE A 59 4.49 32.06 19.22
N THR A 60 4.13 32.50 20.40
CA THR A 60 4.30 31.72 21.63
C THR A 60 3.06 30.88 21.88
N ILE A 61 3.17 29.56 21.71
CA ILE A 61 2.10 28.62 22.07
C ILE A 61 2.29 28.18 23.53
N SER A 62 1.24 28.35 24.33
CA SER A 62 1.22 27.97 25.73
C SER A 62 1.07 26.44 25.88
N ARG A 63 1.79 25.81 26.82
CA ARG A 63 1.68 24.38 27.13
C ARG A 63 0.25 23.89 27.47
N ARG A 64 -0.66 24.78 27.79
CA ARG A 64 -2.07 24.43 28.08
C ARG A 64 -2.90 24.20 26.84
N ASP A 65 -2.50 24.71 25.69
CA ASP A 65 -3.26 24.60 24.45
C ASP A 65 -2.95 23.27 23.74
N VAL A 66 -1.79 22.68 24.01
CA VAL A 66 -1.36 21.38 23.44
C VAL A 66 -2.14 20.20 24.03
N PHE A 67 -2.61 20.31 25.29
CA PHE A 67 -3.34 19.21 25.95
C PHE A 67 -4.83 19.11 25.57
N ARG A 68 -5.38 20.12 24.90
CA ARG A 68 -6.79 20.10 24.48
C ARG A 68 -7.04 19.60 23.06
N SER A 69 -6.02 19.43 22.27
CA SER A 69 -6.14 19.08 20.85
C SER A 69 -5.57 17.70 20.45
N GLY A 70 -5.44 16.74 21.34
CA GLY A 70 -5.16 15.33 20.97
C GLY A 70 -3.87 15.07 20.16
N MET A 71 -2.90 15.99 20.12
CA MET A 71 -1.69 15.92 19.30
C MET A 71 -0.46 15.32 20.01
N SER A 72 -0.64 14.43 20.98
CA SER A 72 0.48 13.87 21.74
C SER A 72 1.20 12.69 21.08
N ALA A 73 0.74 12.19 19.94
CA ALA A 73 1.36 11.05 19.23
C ALA A 73 2.42 11.44 18.18
N ALA A 74 2.45 12.71 17.78
CA ALA A 74 3.34 13.17 16.69
C ALA A 74 4.78 13.46 17.10
N ALA A 75 5.06 13.65 18.40
CA ALA A 75 6.37 14.13 18.87
C ALA A 75 7.47 13.04 18.92
N CYS A 76 7.12 11.74 18.98
CA CYS A 76 8.13 10.66 18.99
C CYS A 76 8.58 10.20 17.60
N THR A 77 7.86 10.55 16.54
CA THR A 77 8.22 10.18 15.17
C THR A 77 9.31 11.06 14.57
N LEU A 78 9.50 12.27 15.08
CA LEU A 78 10.49 13.24 14.56
C LEU A 78 11.96 12.80 14.76
N SER A 79 12.25 11.94 15.71
CA SER A 79 13.65 11.53 15.97
C SER A 79 14.16 10.41 15.06
N LEU A 80 13.28 9.69 14.37
CA LEU A 80 13.65 8.60 13.47
C LEU A 80 13.73 9.05 12.00
N THR A 81 12.98 10.07 11.63
CA THR A 81 12.94 10.57 10.24
C THR A 81 14.21 11.35 9.87
N THR A 82 14.91 11.94 10.83
CA THR A 82 16.15 12.69 10.60
C THR A 82 17.36 11.81 10.25
N CYS A 83 17.32 10.51 10.51
CA CYS A 83 18.41 9.59 10.15
C CYS A 83 18.27 8.97 8.74
N ILE A 84 17.12 9.07 8.09
CA ILE A 84 16.87 8.49 6.76
C ILE A 84 17.12 9.50 5.63
N ASN A 85 17.12 10.80 5.94
CA ASN A 85 17.36 11.87 4.96
C ASN A 85 18.84 12.12 4.63
N SER A 86 19.73 11.14 4.80
CA SER A 86 21.10 11.26 4.30
C SER A 86 21.17 10.91 2.82
N ASN A 87 20.99 11.93 1.97
CA ASN A 87 21.60 12.05 0.64
C ASN A 87 21.40 10.88 -0.33
N VAL A 88 20.16 10.56 -0.72
CA VAL A 88 19.92 10.09 -2.06
C VAL A 88 19.69 11.36 -2.90
N ALA A 89 20.72 11.85 -3.55
CA ALA A 89 20.61 12.90 -4.55
C ALA A 89 19.77 12.33 -5.69
N ALA A 90 18.51 12.76 -5.77
CA ALA A 90 17.70 12.51 -6.96
C ALA A 90 18.45 13.06 -8.16
N ASN A 91 18.56 12.27 -9.22
CA ASN A 91 19.21 12.70 -10.46
C ASN A 91 18.60 14.02 -10.92
N ALA A 92 19.41 15.04 -11.08
CA ALA A 92 19.03 16.42 -11.36
C ALA A 92 18.35 16.63 -12.74
N ALA A 93 18.19 15.58 -13.55
CA ALA A 93 17.63 15.68 -14.89
C ALA A 93 16.08 15.64 -14.96
N ASP A 94 15.39 15.17 -13.90
CA ASP A 94 13.91 15.07 -13.88
C ASP A 94 13.22 15.98 -12.83
N ILE A 95 14.00 16.78 -12.09
CA ILE A 95 13.50 17.56 -10.94
C ILE A 95 12.64 18.77 -11.35
N ASP A 96 12.67 19.19 -12.62
CA ASP A 96 12.10 20.46 -13.07
C ASP A 96 10.81 20.39 -13.89
N ASN A 97 10.10 19.25 -13.93
CA ASN A 97 8.79 19.24 -14.58
C ASN A 97 7.68 19.61 -13.56
N PRO A 98 7.21 20.87 -13.55
CA PRO A 98 6.20 21.31 -12.58
C PRO A 98 4.88 20.56 -12.71
N LYS A 99 4.63 19.89 -13.83
CA LYS A 99 3.44 19.05 -14.03
C LYS A 99 3.50 17.73 -13.26
N GLN A 100 4.68 17.30 -12.81
CA GLN A 100 4.88 16.06 -12.08
C GLN A 100 5.00 16.28 -10.55
N MET A 101 4.93 17.53 -10.09
CA MET A 101 5.00 17.88 -8.68
C MET A 101 3.62 17.93 -8.03
N TYR A 102 3.54 17.58 -6.76
CA TYR A 102 2.35 17.76 -5.92
C TYR A 102 2.71 18.08 -4.48
N ASN A 103 1.75 18.60 -3.73
CA ASN A 103 1.91 18.87 -2.32
C ASN A 103 1.34 17.72 -1.50
N GLN A 104 2.19 17.04 -0.73
CA GLN A 104 1.74 16.02 0.21
C GLN A 104 1.03 16.67 1.39
N ARG A 105 -0.26 16.34 1.63
CA ARG A 105 -1.07 16.93 2.68
C ARG A 105 -0.62 16.55 4.08
N PHE A 106 -0.13 15.33 4.25
CA PHE A 106 0.26 14.77 5.55
C PHE A 106 1.63 14.10 5.45
N PRO A 107 2.70 14.87 5.14
CA PRO A 107 4.01 14.27 4.85
C PRO A 107 4.51 13.42 6.01
N THR A 108 4.41 13.91 7.26
CA THR A 108 4.87 13.17 8.44
C THR A 108 4.18 11.81 8.63
N LEU A 109 2.95 11.66 8.14
CA LEU A 109 2.17 10.43 8.27
C LEU A 109 2.37 9.50 7.06
N PHE A 110 2.49 10.05 5.86
CA PHE A 110 2.44 9.28 4.62
C PHE A 110 3.75 9.24 3.83
N ASP A 111 4.74 10.09 4.11
CA ASP A 111 6.04 10.08 3.43
C ASP A 111 6.70 8.69 3.36
N PRO A 112 6.72 7.91 4.44
CA PRO A 112 7.31 6.57 4.37
C PRO A 112 6.66 5.65 3.34
N LEU A 113 5.38 5.92 3.00
CA LEU A 113 4.58 5.12 2.08
C LEU A 113 4.55 5.67 0.66
N ILE A 114 4.66 6.98 0.53
CA ILE A 114 4.39 7.68 -0.72
C ILE A 114 5.66 8.17 -1.39
N GLY A 115 6.74 8.34 -0.62
CA GLY A 115 8.05 8.76 -1.11
C GLY A 115 8.06 10.20 -1.65
N SER A 116 8.64 10.40 -2.82
CA SER A 116 8.90 11.72 -3.43
C SER A 116 7.63 12.54 -3.68
N SER A 117 7.75 13.87 -3.59
CA SER A 117 6.74 14.84 -4.03
C SER A 117 6.67 14.98 -5.55
N THR A 118 7.49 14.25 -6.29
CA THR A 118 7.49 14.21 -7.75
C THR A 118 7.04 12.84 -8.23
N ARG A 119 6.08 12.80 -9.15
CA ARG A 119 5.51 11.58 -9.72
C ARG A 119 5.31 11.74 -11.21
N ARG A 120 6.02 10.96 -12.01
CA ARG A 120 5.72 10.78 -13.43
C ARG A 120 4.52 9.84 -13.57
N THR A 121 3.60 10.16 -14.48
CA THR A 121 2.42 9.34 -14.76
C THR A 121 2.52 8.77 -16.18
N ILE A 122 2.28 7.45 -16.31
CA ILE A 122 2.15 6.80 -17.62
C ILE A 122 0.68 6.43 -17.82
N LYS A 123 0.13 6.79 -19.00
CA LYS A 123 -1.21 6.38 -19.42
C LYS A 123 -1.14 5.30 -20.49
N ARG A 124 -1.92 4.22 -20.32
CA ARG A 124 -2.05 3.15 -21.32
C ARG A 124 -3.51 2.87 -21.60
N ARG A 125 -3.87 2.70 -22.87
CA ARG A 125 -5.19 2.21 -23.24
C ARG A 125 -5.20 0.68 -23.15
N LEU A 126 -6.11 0.12 -22.36
CA LEU A 126 -6.17 -1.33 -22.11
C LEU A 126 -7.28 -2.03 -22.89
N GLY A 127 -8.16 -1.27 -23.52
CA GLY A 127 -9.26 -1.79 -24.31
C GLY A 127 -10.26 -0.69 -24.69
N PRO A 128 -11.44 -1.08 -25.20
CA PRO A 128 -12.50 -0.12 -25.52
C PRO A 128 -13.02 0.56 -24.23
N GLY A 129 -12.86 1.90 -24.15
CA GLY A 129 -13.35 2.71 -23.03
C GLY A 129 -12.64 2.49 -21.70
N ILE A 130 -11.45 1.89 -21.67
CA ILE A 130 -10.69 1.63 -20.43
C ILE A 130 -9.21 1.95 -20.57
N TRP A 131 -8.67 2.64 -19.56
CA TRP A 131 -7.27 3.04 -19.47
C TRP A 131 -6.70 2.73 -18.09
N SER A 132 -5.39 2.52 -18.02
CA SER A 132 -4.62 2.60 -16.79
C SER A 132 -3.78 3.87 -16.76
N LEU A 133 -3.65 4.43 -15.57
CA LEU A 133 -2.64 5.41 -15.23
C LEU A 133 -1.75 4.82 -14.16
N GLU A 134 -0.44 4.95 -14.32
CA GLU A 134 0.55 4.32 -13.46
C GLU A 134 1.51 5.35 -12.90
N GLN A 135 1.79 5.25 -11.61
CA GLN A 135 2.86 5.94 -10.90
C GLN A 135 3.60 4.93 -10.03
N ASN A 136 4.80 5.26 -9.53
CA ASN A 136 5.46 4.40 -8.55
C ASN A 136 4.94 4.64 -7.13
N LEU A 137 4.62 3.56 -6.44
CA LEU A 137 4.61 3.50 -4.99
C LEU A 137 6.06 3.31 -4.52
N GLN A 138 6.51 4.13 -3.59
CA GLN A 138 7.89 4.08 -3.09
C GLN A 138 7.93 3.83 -1.59
N LEU A 139 8.75 2.85 -1.18
CA LEU A 139 8.98 2.46 0.20
C LEU A 139 10.49 2.43 0.46
N GLY A 140 11.05 3.54 0.94
CA GLY A 140 12.50 3.70 1.00
C GLY A 140 13.10 3.55 -0.41
N PRO A 141 14.06 2.63 -0.62
CA PRO A 141 14.64 2.40 -1.95
C PRO A 141 13.77 1.51 -2.86
N LEU A 142 12.68 0.93 -2.37
CA LEU A 142 11.85 0.01 -3.14
C LEU A 142 10.75 0.76 -3.87
N GLN A 143 10.62 0.46 -5.15
CA GLN A 143 9.58 1.03 -6.00
C GLN A 143 8.80 -0.06 -6.71
N THR A 144 7.47 0.06 -6.70
CA THR A 144 6.56 -0.81 -7.45
C THR A 144 5.52 0.02 -8.18
N PRO A 145 5.07 -0.41 -9.38
CA PRO A 145 3.96 0.26 -10.04
C PRO A 145 2.70 0.26 -9.18
N LEU A 146 2.03 1.42 -9.13
CA LEU A 146 0.69 1.60 -8.54
C LEU A 146 -0.22 2.13 -9.63
N ARG A 147 -1.43 1.58 -9.73
CA ARG A 147 -2.33 1.81 -10.86
C ARG A 147 -3.67 2.38 -10.45
N CYS A 148 -4.09 3.40 -11.18
CA CYS A 148 -5.44 3.91 -11.27
C CYS A 148 -6.09 3.36 -12.54
N VAL A 149 -7.36 2.99 -12.50
CA VAL A 149 -8.14 2.60 -13.66
C VAL A 149 -9.19 3.67 -13.95
N VAL A 150 -9.30 4.04 -15.23
CA VAL A 150 -10.30 5.00 -15.72
C VAL A 150 -11.17 4.33 -16.76
N ILE A 151 -12.48 4.46 -16.63
CA ILE A 151 -13.48 3.94 -17.58
C ILE A 151 -14.35 5.10 -18.05
N GLU A 152 -14.54 5.19 -19.37
CA GLU A 152 -15.52 6.06 -19.98
C GLU A 152 -16.86 5.32 -20.08
N LEU A 153 -17.85 5.84 -19.37
CA LEU A 153 -19.20 5.31 -19.33
C LEU A 153 -19.97 5.69 -20.60
N GLU A 154 -21.08 4.98 -20.87
CA GLU A 154 -21.91 5.22 -22.07
C GLU A 154 -22.50 6.63 -22.10
N ASP A 155 -22.71 7.25 -20.95
CA ASP A 155 -23.17 8.64 -20.84
C ASP A 155 -22.04 9.67 -21.03
N GLY A 156 -20.85 9.22 -21.38
CA GLY A 156 -19.64 10.02 -21.57
C GLY A 156 -18.91 10.42 -20.28
N GLY A 157 -19.46 10.13 -19.09
CA GLY A 157 -18.80 10.42 -17.82
C GLY A 157 -17.64 9.49 -17.55
N LEU A 158 -16.71 9.91 -16.69
CA LEU A 158 -15.56 9.09 -16.30
C LEU A 158 -15.78 8.48 -14.91
N TRP A 159 -15.44 7.19 -14.80
CA TRP A 159 -15.33 6.43 -13.57
C TRP A 159 -13.85 6.21 -13.26
N VAL A 160 -13.39 6.61 -12.05
CA VAL A 160 -11.98 6.64 -11.66
C VAL A 160 -11.78 5.81 -10.38
N GLN A 161 -11.02 4.73 -10.47
CA GLN A 161 -10.72 3.85 -9.35
C GLN A 161 -9.29 4.08 -8.86
N SER A 162 -9.12 4.20 -7.53
CA SER A 162 -7.81 4.37 -6.86
C SER A 162 -7.01 5.56 -7.43
N PRO A 163 -7.46 6.81 -7.26
CA PRO A 163 -6.72 7.98 -7.72
C PRO A 163 -5.29 8.00 -7.19
N LEU A 164 -4.34 8.39 -8.05
CA LEU A 164 -2.91 8.47 -7.73
C LEU A 164 -2.51 9.87 -7.24
N ALA A 165 -1.21 10.07 -6.99
CA ALA A 165 -0.69 11.35 -6.53
C ALA A 165 -1.15 12.51 -7.44
N PRO A 166 -1.67 13.60 -6.84
CA PRO A 166 -2.46 14.63 -7.53
C PRO A 166 -1.59 15.61 -8.29
N THR A 167 -0.74 15.10 -9.17
CA THR A 167 0.07 15.94 -10.07
C THR A 167 -0.81 16.54 -11.18
N PRO A 168 -0.48 17.72 -11.69
CA PRO A 168 -1.14 18.26 -12.89
C PRO A 168 -1.16 17.26 -14.05
N GLU A 169 -0.04 16.55 -14.27
CA GLU A 169 0.08 15.52 -15.31
C GLU A 169 -0.96 14.40 -15.13
N PHE A 170 -1.12 13.91 -13.89
CA PHE A 170 -2.12 12.86 -13.58
C PHE A 170 -3.54 13.32 -13.95
N PHE A 171 -3.93 14.50 -13.51
CA PHE A 171 -5.26 15.03 -13.80
C PHE A 171 -5.51 15.25 -15.27
N GLU A 172 -4.55 15.87 -16.00
CA GLU A 172 -4.64 16.07 -17.44
C GLU A 172 -4.79 14.73 -18.19
N LEU A 173 -4.04 13.71 -17.76
CA LEU A 173 -4.10 12.38 -18.39
C LEU A 173 -5.41 11.66 -18.09
N VAL A 174 -5.98 11.76 -16.89
CA VAL A 174 -7.32 11.23 -16.57
C VAL A 174 -8.36 11.92 -17.44
N GLU A 175 -8.40 13.24 -17.43
CA GLU A 175 -9.37 14.05 -18.18
C GLU A 175 -9.27 13.82 -19.70
N SER A 176 -8.13 13.36 -20.21
CA SER A 176 -7.96 12.96 -21.60
C SER A 176 -8.40 11.52 -21.92
N CYS A 177 -8.95 10.77 -20.98
CA CYS A 177 -9.46 9.42 -21.23
C CYS A 177 -10.84 9.38 -21.90
N GLY A 178 -11.58 10.48 -21.86
CA GLY A 178 -12.88 10.63 -22.50
C GLY A 178 -13.21 12.09 -22.76
N SER A 179 -14.42 12.36 -23.16
CA SER A 179 -14.90 13.73 -23.47
C SER A 179 -15.71 14.36 -22.32
N GLY A 180 -16.11 13.57 -21.35
CA GLY A 180 -16.97 14.00 -20.24
C GLY A 180 -16.20 14.24 -18.94
N GLU A 181 -16.95 14.71 -17.93
CA GLU A 181 -16.41 14.97 -16.61
C GLU A 181 -16.24 13.67 -15.80
N VAL A 182 -15.37 13.70 -14.78
CA VAL A 182 -15.31 12.62 -13.81
C VAL A 182 -16.56 12.64 -12.94
N LYS A 183 -17.38 11.61 -13.06
CA LYS A 183 -18.65 11.45 -12.33
C LYS A 183 -18.50 10.62 -11.08
N HIS A 184 -17.57 9.65 -11.08
CA HIS A 184 -17.43 8.69 -10.00
C HIS A 184 -15.96 8.51 -9.63
N VAL A 185 -15.67 8.61 -8.33
CA VAL A 185 -14.39 8.28 -7.72
C VAL A 185 -14.60 7.08 -6.79
N VAL A 186 -13.76 6.06 -6.92
CA VAL A 186 -13.93 4.79 -6.21
C VAL A 186 -12.69 4.44 -5.39
N ALA A 187 -12.90 4.21 -4.09
CA ALA A 187 -11.91 3.66 -3.16
C ALA A 187 -12.24 2.18 -2.90
N PRO A 188 -11.67 1.24 -3.66
CA PRO A 188 -12.12 -0.15 -3.75
C PRO A 188 -11.62 -1.04 -2.63
N SER A 189 -10.60 -0.61 -1.90
CA SER A 189 -9.86 -1.39 -0.93
C SER A 189 -9.62 -0.62 0.36
N TYR A 190 -9.26 -1.36 1.40
CA TYR A 190 -8.90 -0.79 2.69
C TYR A 190 -7.45 -0.28 2.73
N ALA A 191 -6.59 -0.78 1.85
CA ALA A 191 -5.19 -0.41 1.78
C ALA A 191 -5.02 1.09 1.51
N LEU A 192 -4.03 1.69 2.17
CA LEU A 192 -3.88 3.15 2.23
C LEU A 192 -3.55 3.73 0.85
N GLU A 193 -2.67 3.08 0.11
CA GLU A 193 -2.19 3.49 -1.22
C GLU A 193 -3.30 3.66 -2.24
N HIS A 194 -4.42 2.95 -2.07
CA HIS A 194 -5.57 3.02 -2.97
C HIS A 194 -6.58 4.11 -2.63
N LYS A 195 -6.37 4.84 -1.54
CA LYS A 195 -7.34 5.85 -1.06
C LYS A 195 -6.74 7.16 -0.58
N VAL A 196 -5.44 7.24 -0.40
CA VAL A 196 -4.78 8.41 0.21
C VAL A 196 -5.01 9.69 -0.59
N PHE A 197 -5.13 9.60 -1.90
CA PHE A 197 -5.34 10.74 -2.81
C PHE A 197 -6.80 10.96 -3.22
N VAL A 198 -7.75 10.26 -2.63
CA VAL A 198 -9.19 10.42 -2.92
C VAL A 198 -9.65 11.85 -2.62
N LYS A 199 -9.16 12.46 -1.53
CA LYS A 199 -9.51 13.84 -1.19
C LYS A 199 -9.08 14.82 -2.27
N ASP A 200 -7.85 14.70 -2.74
CA ASP A 200 -7.29 15.57 -3.78
C ASP A 200 -8.05 15.40 -5.11
N ALA A 201 -8.42 14.16 -5.42
CA ALA A 201 -9.25 13.84 -6.59
C ALA A 201 -10.64 14.50 -6.49
N LEU A 202 -11.30 14.42 -5.34
CA LEU A 202 -12.61 15.05 -5.10
C LEU A 202 -12.54 16.58 -5.03
N GLU A 203 -11.42 17.16 -4.66
CA GLU A 203 -11.23 18.61 -4.76
C GLU A 203 -11.06 19.04 -6.22
N ARG A 204 -10.37 18.24 -7.05
CA ARG A 204 -10.25 18.48 -8.49
C ARG A 204 -11.59 18.27 -9.21
N TRP A 205 -12.31 17.20 -8.87
CA TRP A 205 -13.57 16.80 -9.48
C TRP A 205 -14.72 16.92 -8.47
N ALA A 206 -15.03 18.17 -8.07
CA ALA A 206 -15.97 18.46 -6.98
C ALA A 206 -17.38 17.92 -7.20
N GLY A 207 -17.78 17.72 -8.46
CA GLY A 207 -19.09 17.12 -8.83
C GLY A 207 -19.11 15.59 -8.76
N ALA A 208 -17.97 14.93 -8.58
CA ALA A 208 -17.90 13.48 -8.58
C ALA A 208 -18.51 12.87 -7.30
N GLN A 209 -19.20 11.76 -7.46
CA GLN A 209 -19.68 10.91 -6.37
C GLN A 209 -18.57 10.01 -5.84
N LEU A 210 -18.52 9.81 -4.52
CA LEU A 210 -17.56 8.94 -3.86
C LEU A 210 -18.17 7.59 -3.50
N TRP A 211 -17.58 6.52 -4.02
CA TRP A 211 -17.95 5.13 -3.76
C TRP A 211 -16.79 4.44 -3.00
N THR A 212 -17.11 3.72 -1.92
CA THR A 212 -16.07 3.09 -1.10
C THR A 212 -16.41 1.65 -0.77
N SER A 213 -15.38 0.82 -0.53
CA SER A 213 -15.58 -0.44 0.19
C SER A 213 -16.11 -0.17 1.61
N PRO A 214 -16.76 -1.15 2.28
CA PRO A 214 -17.34 -0.94 3.61
C PRO A 214 -16.31 -0.50 4.65
N GLY A 215 -16.77 0.23 5.68
CA GLY A 215 -15.97 0.60 6.85
C GLY A 215 -14.92 1.70 6.62
N GLN A 216 -14.99 2.44 5.54
CA GLN A 216 -14.13 3.60 5.31
C GLN A 216 -14.67 4.83 6.07
N PHE A 217 -13.87 5.61 6.75
CA PHE A 217 -12.43 5.55 6.97
C PHE A 217 -12.17 5.13 8.42
N SER A 218 -11.55 3.99 8.64
CA SER A 218 -11.20 3.56 10.00
C SER A 218 -9.73 3.15 10.13
N PHE A 219 -8.96 3.38 9.07
CA PHE A 219 -7.55 3.01 9.03
C PHE A 219 -6.73 4.03 8.22
N PRO A 220 -5.51 4.43 8.62
CA PRO A 220 -4.79 4.06 9.85
C PRO A 220 -5.26 4.80 11.10
N ILE A 221 -6.12 5.81 10.96
CA ILE A 221 -6.61 6.65 12.06
C ILE A 221 -8.08 6.35 12.29
N ARG A 222 -8.43 5.95 13.50
CA ARG A 222 -9.82 5.69 13.89
C ARG A 222 -10.52 6.96 14.33
N SER A 223 -11.84 6.89 14.31
CA SER A 223 -12.71 7.99 14.75
C SER A 223 -12.56 9.27 13.93
N VAL A 224 -12.14 9.13 12.68
CA VAL A 224 -12.09 10.24 11.71
C VAL A 224 -13.26 10.11 10.78
N THR A 225 -14.01 11.19 10.56
CA THR A 225 -15.15 11.17 9.64
C THR A 225 -14.68 11.14 8.18
N SER A 226 -15.54 10.64 7.28
CA SER A 226 -15.30 10.68 5.84
C SER A 226 -15.08 12.09 5.33
N GLU A 227 -15.82 13.06 5.87
CA GLU A 227 -15.69 14.47 5.51
C GLU A 227 -14.30 15.03 5.82
N PHE A 228 -13.70 14.61 6.94
CA PHE A 228 -12.34 15.03 7.28
C PHE A 228 -11.30 14.44 6.34
N VAL A 229 -11.41 13.14 6.05
CA VAL A 229 -10.40 12.39 5.27
C VAL A 229 -10.57 12.63 3.78
N PHE A 230 -11.80 12.53 3.28
CA PHE A 230 -12.10 12.62 1.84
C PHE A 230 -12.59 14.00 1.40
N GLY A 231 -12.86 14.91 2.36
CA GLY A 231 -13.35 16.25 2.05
C GLY A 231 -14.87 16.31 1.81
N LYS A 232 -15.55 15.15 1.76
CA LYS A 232 -17.01 15.04 1.61
C LYS A 232 -17.51 13.73 2.24
N GLY A 233 -18.84 13.62 2.36
CA GLY A 233 -19.52 12.36 2.71
C GLY A 233 -19.37 11.31 1.62
N ILE A 234 -19.54 10.04 1.99
CA ILE A 234 -19.57 8.92 1.07
C ILE A 234 -20.96 8.88 0.41
N ASP A 235 -21.01 8.89 -0.93
CA ASP A 235 -22.25 8.82 -1.69
C ASP A 235 -22.81 7.39 -1.74
N GLY A 236 -21.94 6.37 -1.71
CA GLY A 236 -22.37 4.98 -1.59
C GLY A 236 -21.28 4.01 -1.17
N VAL A 237 -21.73 2.87 -0.64
CA VAL A 237 -20.87 1.79 -0.14
C VAL A 237 -21.05 0.54 -0.98
N LEU A 238 -19.93 -0.04 -1.42
CA LEU A 238 -19.88 -1.27 -2.22
C LEU A 238 -20.13 -2.47 -1.32
N SER A 239 -21.39 -2.92 -1.24
CA SER A 239 -21.84 -3.97 -0.34
C SER A 239 -21.14 -5.32 -0.60
N THR A 240 -20.99 -6.13 0.46
CA THR A 240 -20.60 -7.54 0.36
C THR A 240 -21.79 -8.46 0.09
N SER A 241 -23.00 -7.92 0.06
CA SER A 241 -24.24 -8.69 -0.21
C SER A 241 -24.30 -9.13 -1.68
N ASP A 242 -24.84 -10.32 -1.91
CA ASP A 242 -25.15 -10.79 -3.27
C ASP A 242 -26.34 -10.03 -3.89
N GLN A 243 -27.17 -9.42 -3.05
CA GLN A 243 -28.18 -8.46 -3.46
C GLN A 243 -27.50 -7.09 -3.60
N ILE A 244 -26.87 -6.88 -4.76
CA ILE A 244 -26.40 -5.56 -5.14
C ILE A 244 -27.65 -4.71 -5.31
N ASP A 245 -27.72 -3.65 -4.54
CA ASP A 245 -28.74 -2.62 -4.74
C ASP A 245 -28.37 -1.83 -6.01
N THR A 246 -28.60 -2.47 -7.14
CA THR A 246 -28.25 -1.93 -8.46
C THR A 246 -29.05 -0.66 -8.77
N ASP A 247 -30.18 -0.48 -8.11
CA ASP A 247 -31.05 0.67 -8.33
C ASP A 247 -30.44 1.98 -7.78
N ASN A 248 -29.49 1.87 -6.86
CA ASN A 248 -28.85 3.01 -6.22
C ASN A 248 -27.41 3.30 -6.70
N ILE A 249 -26.82 2.44 -7.52
CA ILE A 249 -25.45 2.62 -8.04
C ILE A 249 -25.51 2.85 -9.56
N PRO A 250 -25.32 4.08 -10.03
CA PRO A 250 -25.68 4.49 -11.39
C PRO A 250 -24.84 3.85 -12.51
N TRP A 251 -23.67 3.30 -12.18
CA TRP A 251 -22.74 2.72 -13.16
C TRP A 251 -22.79 1.18 -13.21
N THR A 252 -23.64 0.51 -12.43
CA THR A 252 -23.65 -0.96 -12.33
C THR A 252 -24.18 -1.67 -13.59
N SER A 253 -24.84 -0.96 -14.48
CA SER A 253 -25.21 -1.49 -15.80
C SER A 253 -24.01 -1.74 -16.71
N GLU A 254 -22.89 -1.06 -16.47
CA GLU A 254 -21.66 -1.14 -17.28
C GLU A 254 -20.50 -1.79 -16.54
N ILE A 255 -20.44 -1.59 -15.23
CA ILE A 255 -19.37 -2.08 -14.36
C ILE A 255 -20.00 -2.83 -13.19
N GLU A 256 -19.99 -4.15 -13.26
CA GLU A 256 -20.42 -4.99 -12.13
C GLU A 256 -19.33 -5.06 -11.07
N TYR A 257 -19.69 -5.40 -9.82
CA TYR A 257 -18.70 -5.56 -8.75
C TYR A 257 -19.02 -6.72 -7.80
N GLN A 258 -17.98 -7.20 -7.09
CA GLN A 258 -18.09 -8.17 -5.99
C GLN A 258 -17.11 -7.78 -4.90
N THR A 259 -17.63 -7.49 -3.71
CA THR A 259 -16.81 -7.12 -2.55
C THR A 259 -16.57 -8.31 -1.64
N LEU A 260 -15.31 -8.54 -1.29
CA LEU A 260 -14.83 -9.57 -0.38
C LEU A 260 -14.43 -8.95 0.95
N ALA A 261 -14.91 -9.50 2.07
CA ALA A 261 -14.31 -9.30 3.39
C ALA A 261 -13.10 -10.24 3.52
N ALA A 262 -11.92 -9.73 3.15
CA ALA A 262 -10.72 -10.52 2.92
C ALA A 262 -10.11 -11.10 4.21
N GLY A 263 -10.09 -10.31 5.28
CA GLY A 263 -9.56 -10.73 6.58
C GLY A 263 -9.72 -9.64 7.62
N THR A 264 -9.49 -9.97 8.89
CA THR A 264 -9.67 -9.04 10.01
C THR A 264 -8.40 -9.00 10.86
N PHE A 265 -7.93 -7.82 11.18
CA PHE A 265 -6.83 -7.57 12.11
C PHE A 265 -7.34 -6.89 13.37
N SER A 266 -6.80 -7.32 14.52
CA SER A 266 -7.00 -6.62 15.80
C SER A 266 -5.90 -5.58 15.99
N ILE A 267 -6.22 -4.32 15.74
CA ILE A 267 -5.28 -3.20 15.86
C ILE A 267 -5.69 -2.35 17.06
N GLY A 268 -4.82 -2.26 18.08
CA GLY A 268 -5.12 -1.49 19.30
C GLY A 268 -6.40 -1.94 20.01
N GLY A 269 -6.69 -3.25 20.02
CA GLY A 269 -7.85 -3.85 20.68
C GLY A 269 -9.18 -3.69 19.93
N THR A 270 -9.15 -3.23 18.68
CA THR A 270 -10.35 -3.15 17.82
C THR A 270 -10.13 -3.92 16.53
N ASP A 271 -11.12 -4.76 16.18
CA ASP A 271 -11.10 -5.51 14.94
C ASP A 271 -11.36 -4.58 13.74
N THR A 272 -10.50 -4.71 12.72
CA THR A 272 -10.58 -3.97 11.47
C THR A 272 -10.62 -4.97 10.31
N THR A 273 -11.71 -5.00 9.57
CA THR A 273 -11.87 -5.88 8.41
C THR A 273 -11.34 -5.20 7.17
N PHE A 274 -10.48 -5.89 6.45
CA PHE A 274 -9.97 -5.49 5.14
C PHE A 274 -10.89 -6.00 4.06
N TYR A 275 -11.21 -5.12 3.12
CA TYR A 275 -12.07 -5.43 1.99
C TYR A 275 -11.30 -5.32 0.69
N GLU A 276 -11.62 -6.19 -0.23
CA GLU A 276 -11.20 -6.18 -1.63
C GLU A 276 -12.45 -6.11 -2.50
N THR A 277 -12.49 -5.22 -3.48
CA THR A 277 -13.60 -5.15 -4.43
C THR A 277 -13.09 -5.41 -5.84
N ALA A 278 -13.56 -6.50 -6.43
CA ALA A 278 -13.35 -6.80 -7.85
C ALA A 278 -14.44 -6.14 -8.69
N PHE A 279 -14.06 -5.58 -9.84
CA PHE A 279 -14.99 -4.99 -10.82
C PHE A 279 -14.87 -5.71 -12.15
N PHE A 280 -15.97 -5.81 -12.85
CA PHE A 280 -16.02 -6.34 -14.21
C PHE A 280 -16.57 -5.30 -15.17
N HIS A 281 -15.75 -4.85 -16.10
CA HIS A 281 -16.17 -3.99 -17.19
C HIS A 281 -16.49 -4.83 -18.43
N GLY A 282 -17.79 -4.99 -18.74
CA GLY A 282 -18.27 -5.89 -19.76
C GLY A 282 -17.79 -5.55 -21.18
N LYS A 283 -17.76 -4.26 -21.53
CA LYS A 283 -17.36 -3.77 -22.86
C LYS A 283 -15.90 -4.11 -23.22
N SER A 284 -14.98 -4.09 -22.24
CA SER A 284 -13.55 -4.43 -22.44
C SER A 284 -13.21 -5.85 -21.97
N LYS A 285 -14.19 -6.59 -21.44
CA LYS A 285 -13.99 -7.92 -20.83
C LYS A 285 -12.86 -7.95 -19.81
N SER A 286 -12.79 -6.92 -18.97
CA SER A 286 -11.71 -6.75 -18.00
C SER A 286 -12.19 -7.01 -16.59
N LEU A 287 -11.49 -7.86 -15.87
CA LEU A 287 -11.57 -7.97 -14.42
C LEU A 287 -10.56 -6.98 -13.81
N ILE A 288 -11.03 -6.07 -12.96
CA ILE A 288 -10.21 -5.07 -12.28
C ILE A 288 -10.18 -5.45 -10.80
N VAL A 289 -8.98 -5.56 -10.24
CA VAL A 289 -8.74 -5.89 -8.82
C VAL A 289 -7.68 -4.97 -8.24
N THR A 290 -7.59 -4.89 -6.91
CA THR A 290 -6.46 -4.22 -6.26
C THR A 290 -5.34 -5.24 -5.99
N ASP A 291 -5.43 -5.98 -4.89
CA ASP A 291 -4.37 -6.85 -4.41
C ASP A 291 -4.70 -8.35 -4.52
N ALA A 292 -5.88 -8.67 -5.05
CA ALA A 292 -6.37 -10.05 -5.09
C ALA A 292 -5.44 -10.99 -5.86
N VAL A 293 -4.92 -10.54 -7.00
CA VAL A 293 -3.93 -11.26 -7.81
C VAL A 293 -2.92 -10.29 -8.41
N ALA A 294 -1.76 -10.81 -8.78
CA ALA A 294 -0.70 -10.08 -9.47
C ALA A 294 0.05 -10.99 -10.44
N LYS A 295 0.78 -10.38 -11.37
CA LYS A 295 1.82 -11.01 -12.17
C LYS A 295 3.06 -10.16 -12.10
N ILE A 296 4.15 -10.71 -11.57
CA ILE A 296 5.44 -10.02 -11.48
C ILE A 296 6.22 -10.32 -12.75
N GLY A 297 6.48 -9.29 -13.53
CA GLY A 297 7.25 -9.40 -14.76
C GLY A 297 8.73 -9.62 -14.52
N THR A 298 9.39 -10.20 -15.53
CA THR A 298 10.84 -10.45 -15.55
C THR A 298 11.64 -9.31 -16.18
N SER A 299 11.01 -8.19 -16.44
CA SER A 299 11.63 -6.95 -16.92
C SER A 299 11.46 -5.81 -15.93
N VAL A 300 12.41 -4.90 -15.92
CA VAL A 300 12.35 -3.69 -15.08
C VAL A 300 11.16 -2.82 -15.50
N PRO A 301 10.27 -2.43 -14.56
CA PRO A 301 9.18 -1.50 -14.89
C PRO A 301 9.69 -0.13 -15.32
N GLU A 302 9.02 0.48 -16.29
CA GLU A 302 9.44 1.73 -16.94
C GLU A 302 9.60 2.92 -15.97
N LEU A 303 8.83 2.94 -14.90
CA LEU A 303 8.83 4.03 -13.91
C LEU A 303 9.89 3.89 -12.83
N ASN A 304 10.55 2.73 -12.70
CA ASN A 304 11.52 2.52 -11.63
C ASN A 304 12.77 3.36 -11.84
N ASP A 305 13.20 4.02 -10.77
CA ASP A 305 14.41 4.83 -10.74
C ASP A 305 15.66 3.94 -10.84
N PRO A 306 16.53 4.15 -11.85
CA PRO A 306 17.74 3.36 -12.02
C PRO A 306 18.66 3.38 -10.78
N ASP A 307 18.84 4.52 -10.13
CA ASP A 307 19.75 4.65 -8.99
C ASP A 307 19.24 3.85 -7.79
N LEU A 308 17.93 3.82 -7.58
CA LEU A 308 17.31 2.99 -6.53
C LEU A 308 17.42 1.50 -6.86
N LEU A 309 17.25 1.11 -8.12
CA LEU A 309 17.48 -0.27 -8.55
C LEU A 309 18.94 -0.69 -8.33
N LEU A 310 19.91 0.15 -8.71
CA LEU A 310 21.32 -0.12 -8.48
C LEU A 310 21.67 -0.23 -6.99
N LEU A 311 21.05 0.61 -6.16
CA LEU A 311 21.19 0.52 -4.71
C LEU A 311 20.71 -0.83 -4.16
N VAL A 312 19.53 -1.30 -4.59
CA VAL A 312 18.94 -2.57 -4.17
C VAL A 312 19.70 -3.77 -4.78
N SER A 313 20.30 -3.62 -5.95
CA SER A 313 21.02 -4.71 -6.62
C SER A 313 22.27 -5.17 -5.87
N LYS A 314 22.82 -4.38 -4.97
CA LYS A 314 24.02 -4.70 -4.19
C LYS A 314 23.87 -6.06 -3.49
N ARG A 315 24.99 -6.80 -3.38
CA ARG A 315 25.01 -8.06 -2.63
C ARG A 315 24.92 -7.82 -1.13
N SER A 316 25.59 -6.76 -0.65
CA SER A 316 25.59 -6.36 0.75
C SER A 316 25.59 -4.85 0.91
N THR A 317 25.30 -4.39 2.12
CA THR A 317 25.31 -2.96 2.44
C THR A 317 26.69 -2.31 2.30
N SER A 318 27.78 -3.09 2.42
CA SER A 318 29.17 -2.62 2.35
C SER A 318 29.73 -2.58 0.92
N ASP A 319 29.05 -3.24 -0.04
CA ASP A 319 29.53 -3.26 -1.42
C ASP A 319 29.37 -1.88 -2.07
N PRO A 320 30.25 -1.53 -3.01
CA PRO A 320 30.08 -0.33 -3.82
C PRO A 320 28.79 -0.48 -4.66
N GLN A 321 28.24 0.65 -5.09
CA GLN A 321 27.15 0.63 -6.08
C GLN A 321 27.71 0.07 -7.39
N PRO A 322 27.03 -0.90 -8.03
CA PRO A 322 27.48 -1.44 -9.31
C PRO A 322 27.36 -0.40 -10.42
N GLU A 323 28.06 -0.64 -11.51
CA GLU A 323 27.90 0.16 -12.74
C GLU A 323 26.46 0.04 -13.23
N ASP A 324 25.97 1.11 -13.84
CA ASP A 324 24.63 1.18 -14.39
C ASP A 324 24.52 0.39 -15.70
N THR A 325 24.07 -0.86 -15.57
CA THR A 325 23.80 -1.76 -16.69
C THR A 325 22.38 -2.30 -16.62
N PRO A 326 21.79 -2.73 -17.75
CA PRO A 326 20.48 -3.37 -17.76
C PRO A 326 20.40 -4.57 -16.82
N GLU A 327 21.48 -5.36 -16.72
CA GLU A 327 21.56 -6.54 -15.84
C GLU A 327 21.57 -6.14 -14.37
N ALA A 328 22.33 -5.10 -13.99
CA ALA A 328 22.34 -4.61 -12.63
C ALA A 328 20.99 -4.03 -12.21
N ARG A 329 20.31 -3.29 -13.10
CA ARG A 329 18.94 -2.80 -12.87
C ARG A 329 17.95 -3.95 -12.73
N LEU A 330 18.08 -5.02 -13.55
CA LEU A 330 17.23 -6.20 -13.44
C LEU A 330 17.41 -6.91 -12.11
N VAL A 331 18.63 -7.11 -11.65
CA VAL A 331 18.93 -7.64 -10.30
C VAL A 331 18.27 -6.81 -9.21
N GLY A 332 18.31 -5.48 -9.35
CA GLY A 332 17.62 -4.57 -8.41
C GLY A 332 16.10 -4.76 -8.40
N TRP A 333 15.50 -4.93 -9.58
CA TRP A 333 14.07 -5.21 -9.70
C TRP A 333 13.67 -6.57 -9.09
N GLU A 334 14.41 -7.63 -9.39
CA GLU A 334 14.14 -8.97 -8.85
C GLU A 334 14.17 -8.99 -7.32
N LYS A 335 15.18 -8.33 -6.74
CA LYS A 335 15.29 -8.18 -5.28
C LYS A 335 14.19 -7.30 -4.70
N THR A 336 13.83 -6.22 -5.37
CA THR A 336 12.69 -5.37 -4.99
C THR A 336 11.41 -6.19 -4.93
N ALA A 337 11.13 -6.99 -5.96
CA ALA A 337 9.94 -7.82 -6.02
C ALA A 337 9.88 -8.85 -4.88
N LEU A 338 11.02 -9.47 -4.54
CA LEU A 338 11.11 -10.40 -3.40
C LEU A 338 10.84 -9.69 -2.07
N LEU A 339 11.49 -8.54 -1.83
CA LEU A 339 11.32 -7.80 -0.58
C LEU A 339 9.88 -7.30 -0.39
N VAL A 340 9.24 -6.84 -1.46
CA VAL A 340 7.84 -6.39 -1.40
C VAL A 340 6.87 -7.55 -1.17
N SER A 341 7.17 -8.73 -1.71
CA SER A 341 6.28 -9.89 -1.67
C SER A 341 6.39 -10.71 -0.38
N TYR A 342 7.59 -10.83 0.17
CA TYR A 342 7.87 -11.69 1.34
C TYR A 342 8.31 -10.92 2.58
N PHE A 343 8.65 -9.64 2.48
CA PHE A 343 9.27 -8.78 3.48
C PHE A 343 10.69 -9.21 3.88
N PHE A 344 10.91 -10.47 4.19
CA PHE A 344 12.19 -11.07 4.58
C PHE A 344 12.34 -12.44 3.92
N PRO A 345 12.74 -12.51 2.65
CA PRO A 345 12.97 -13.79 2.00
C PRO A 345 14.09 -14.59 2.70
N GLU A 346 14.04 -15.91 2.59
CA GLU A 346 14.99 -16.81 3.25
C GLU A 346 16.46 -16.50 2.86
N HIS A 347 16.67 -16.12 1.60
CA HIS A 347 17.99 -15.84 1.05
C HIS A 347 18.48 -14.40 1.29
N GLU A 348 17.94 -13.74 2.31
CA GLU A 348 18.33 -12.41 2.74
C GLU A 348 18.79 -12.45 4.19
N GLU A 349 19.90 -11.76 4.50
CA GLU A 349 20.42 -11.58 5.86
C GLU A 349 20.32 -10.10 6.26
N PRO A 350 19.35 -9.73 7.11
CA PRO A 350 19.24 -8.35 7.60
C PRO A 350 20.46 -7.94 8.41
N ASP A 351 21.09 -6.82 8.06
CA ASP A 351 22.12 -6.20 8.90
C ASP A 351 21.43 -5.26 9.91
N PRO A 352 21.38 -5.61 11.21
CA PRO A 352 20.70 -4.80 12.21
C PRO A 352 21.35 -3.43 12.44
N LYS A 353 22.55 -3.20 11.92
CA LYS A 353 23.29 -1.94 12.06
C LYS A 353 23.10 -0.99 10.89
N LYS A 354 22.47 -1.45 9.80
CA LYS A 354 22.31 -0.67 8.57
C LYS A 354 20.88 -0.79 8.06
N ILE A 355 20.23 0.35 7.88
CA ILE A 355 18.84 0.43 7.40
C ILE A 355 18.86 0.55 5.88
N GLY A 356 18.09 -0.28 5.17
CA GLY A 356 17.68 -0.07 3.79
C GLY A 356 18.27 -0.98 2.73
N VAL A 357 19.44 -1.56 2.92
CA VAL A 357 19.99 -2.59 2.03
C VAL A 357 20.29 -3.84 2.85
N VAL A 358 19.94 -4.99 2.32
CA VAL A 358 20.13 -6.28 3.00
C VAL A 358 21.28 -7.05 2.37
N THR A 359 21.87 -7.98 3.12
CA THR A 359 22.86 -8.91 2.58
C THR A 359 22.14 -10.10 1.96
N TRP A 360 22.41 -10.37 0.70
CA TRP A 360 21.82 -11.48 -0.04
C TRP A 360 22.72 -12.70 0.00
N THR A 361 22.13 -13.86 0.31
CA THR A 361 22.79 -15.17 0.24
C THR A 361 22.66 -15.76 -1.17
N GLU A 362 23.36 -16.83 -1.44
CA GLU A 362 23.24 -17.54 -2.72
C GLU A 362 21.84 -18.15 -2.87
N GLY A 363 21.37 -18.29 -4.12
CA GLY A 363 20.10 -18.94 -4.44
C GLY A 363 18.86 -18.03 -4.42
N TRP A 364 18.99 -16.74 -4.09
CA TRP A 364 17.86 -15.81 -4.08
C TRP A 364 17.15 -15.69 -5.45
N HIS A 365 17.86 -15.92 -6.56
CA HIS A 365 17.27 -15.97 -7.90
C HIS A 365 16.23 -17.08 -8.06
N ASP A 366 16.40 -18.21 -7.37
CA ASP A 366 15.42 -19.31 -7.41
C ASP A 366 14.09 -18.85 -6.82
N ASN A 367 14.14 -18.10 -5.73
CA ASN A 367 12.95 -17.52 -5.12
C ASN A 367 12.22 -16.55 -6.06
N PHE A 368 12.96 -15.70 -6.78
CA PHE A 368 12.35 -14.84 -7.77
C PHE A 368 11.69 -15.64 -8.90
N ARG A 369 12.31 -16.72 -9.37
CA ARG A 369 11.71 -17.62 -10.40
C ARG A 369 10.41 -18.27 -9.92
N PHE A 370 10.27 -18.59 -8.63
CA PHE A 370 9.01 -19.07 -8.08
C PHE A 370 7.93 -18.00 -8.06
N LEU A 371 8.31 -16.73 -7.89
CA LEU A 371 7.38 -15.60 -7.77
C LEU A 371 6.92 -15.05 -9.12
N SER A 372 7.81 -15.02 -10.13
CA SER A 372 7.65 -14.28 -11.37
C SER A 372 6.94 -15.03 -12.49
N ASP A 373 6.50 -14.27 -13.50
CA ASP A 373 5.93 -14.70 -14.79
C ASP A 373 4.72 -15.65 -14.71
N ARG A 374 3.93 -15.54 -13.63
CA ARG A 374 2.66 -16.26 -13.47
C ARG A 374 1.63 -15.41 -12.74
N LEU A 375 0.36 -15.75 -12.95
CA LEU A 375 -0.72 -15.18 -12.16
C LEU A 375 -0.71 -15.82 -10.77
N ILE A 376 -0.53 -15.01 -9.74
CA ILE A 376 -0.43 -15.43 -8.34
C ILE A 376 -1.35 -14.60 -7.45
N VAL A 377 -1.73 -15.15 -6.32
CA VAL A 377 -2.13 -14.35 -5.16
C VAL A 377 -0.85 -13.92 -4.46
N PRO A 378 -0.59 -12.60 -4.29
CA PRO A 378 0.64 -12.14 -3.65
C PRO A 378 0.87 -12.82 -2.30
N PRO A 379 2.09 -13.29 -1.98
CA PRO A 379 2.37 -14.01 -0.73
C PRO A 379 1.92 -13.28 0.52
N VAL A 380 2.09 -11.96 0.56
CA VAL A 380 1.64 -11.11 1.66
C VAL A 380 0.12 -11.16 1.87
N VAL A 381 -0.67 -11.02 0.81
CA VAL A 381 -2.14 -11.06 0.85
C VAL A 381 -2.64 -12.45 1.21
N ARG A 382 -2.05 -13.46 0.58
CA ARG A 382 -2.35 -14.86 0.82
C ARG A 382 -2.17 -15.22 2.29
N THR A 383 -1.00 -14.91 2.87
CA THR A 383 -0.63 -15.33 4.22
C THR A 383 -1.34 -14.52 5.29
N LEU A 384 -1.45 -13.20 5.10
CA LEU A 384 -1.96 -12.30 6.13
C LEU A 384 -3.48 -12.15 6.11
N LEU A 385 -4.10 -12.24 4.94
CA LEU A 385 -5.54 -12.02 4.78
C LEU A 385 -6.30 -13.30 4.44
N TYR A 386 -5.98 -13.93 3.34
CA TYR A 386 -6.81 -14.99 2.77
C TYR A 386 -6.73 -16.31 3.55
N ALA A 387 -5.60 -16.58 4.20
CA ALA A 387 -5.46 -17.74 5.07
C ALA A 387 -6.37 -17.71 6.31
N GLN A 388 -6.95 -16.55 6.66
CA GLN A 388 -7.84 -16.43 7.81
C GLN A 388 -9.20 -17.10 7.61
N ASN A 389 -9.72 -17.09 6.36
CA ASN A 389 -11.04 -17.67 6.05
C ASN A 389 -11.08 -18.25 4.63
N PRO A 390 -10.43 -19.39 4.38
CA PRO A 390 -10.33 -19.98 3.05
C PRO A 390 -11.70 -20.31 2.42
N GLY A 391 -12.70 -20.67 3.22
CA GLY A 391 -14.05 -20.93 2.74
C GLY A 391 -14.69 -19.72 2.07
N ARG A 392 -14.63 -18.55 2.72
CA ARG A 392 -15.13 -17.28 2.19
C ARG A 392 -14.39 -16.85 0.92
N ILE A 393 -13.07 -17.06 0.90
CA ILE A 393 -12.28 -16.73 -0.29
C ILE A 393 -12.67 -17.63 -1.46
N LYS A 394 -12.84 -18.94 -1.23
CA LYS A 394 -13.31 -19.88 -2.27
C LYS A 394 -14.67 -19.48 -2.83
N GLU A 395 -15.63 -19.14 -1.97
CA GLU A 395 -16.95 -18.68 -2.41
C GLU A 395 -16.87 -17.44 -3.30
N TRP A 396 -16.07 -16.45 -2.90
CA TRP A 396 -15.88 -15.25 -3.69
C TRP A 396 -15.20 -15.52 -5.04
N VAL A 397 -14.17 -16.34 -5.06
CA VAL A 397 -13.48 -16.76 -6.30
C VAL A 397 -14.44 -17.50 -7.24
N GLU A 398 -15.27 -18.40 -6.71
CA GLU A 398 -16.30 -19.09 -7.50
C GLU A 398 -17.35 -18.12 -8.06
N LYS A 399 -17.80 -17.14 -7.27
CA LYS A 399 -18.75 -16.12 -7.74
C LYS A 399 -18.15 -15.30 -8.87
N VAL A 400 -16.97 -14.76 -8.70
CA VAL A 400 -16.25 -13.98 -9.72
C VAL A 400 -16.04 -14.80 -10.98
N SER A 401 -15.57 -16.03 -10.85
CA SER A 401 -15.23 -16.89 -12.01
C SER A 401 -16.44 -17.41 -12.75
N LYS A 402 -17.62 -17.56 -12.10
CA LYS A 402 -18.84 -18.04 -12.74
C LYS A 402 -19.70 -16.93 -13.31
N ARG A 403 -19.60 -15.73 -12.74
CA ARG A 403 -20.44 -14.61 -13.12
C ARG A 403 -19.92 -13.87 -14.34
N TRP A 404 -18.59 -13.76 -14.48
CA TRP A 404 -17.94 -12.86 -15.42
C TRP A 404 -17.03 -13.58 -16.40
N GLU A 405 -17.24 -13.27 -17.69
CA GLU A 405 -16.46 -13.82 -18.82
C GLU A 405 -15.37 -12.83 -19.23
N PHE A 406 -14.35 -12.66 -18.37
CA PHE A 406 -13.24 -11.76 -18.67
C PHE A 406 -12.13 -12.45 -19.47
N GLU A 407 -11.39 -11.66 -20.25
CA GLU A 407 -10.26 -12.07 -21.09
C GLU A 407 -8.94 -11.47 -20.58
N GLN A 408 -9.02 -10.49 -19.67
CA GLN A 408 -7.85 -9.89 -19.04
C GLN A 408 -8.14 -9.47 -17.60
N ILE A 409 -7.07 -9.40 -16.80
CA ILE A 409 -7.08 -8.91 -15.42
C ILE A 409 -6.20 -7.65 -15.33
N ILE A 410 -6.68 -6.64 -14.63
CA ILE A 410 -5.99 -5.38 -14.37
C ILE A 410 -5.80 -5.24 -12.86
N PRO A 411 -4.68 -5.68 -12.28
CA PRO A 411 -4.37 -5.48 -10.87
C PRO A 411 -3.80 -4.09 -10.62
N ALA A 412 -3.83 -3.63 -9.38
CA ALA A 412 -3.29 -2.34 -9.00
C ALA A 412 -1.75 -2.30 -9.01
N HIS A 413 -1.10 -3.44 -8.86
CA HIS A 413 0.36 -3.55 -8.81
C HIS A 413 0.92 -4.45 -9.91
N PHE A 414 2.22 -4.30 -10.19
CA PHE A 414 3.00 -5.10 -11.15
C PHE A 414 2.44 -5.03 -12.59
N ASP A 415 2.51 -6.13 -13.34
CA ASP A 415 2.13 -6.16 -14.75
C ASP A 415 0.63 -5.94 -14.98
N ALA A 416 0.29 -5.18 -16.00
CA ALA A 416 -1.07 -5.05 -16.53
C ALA A 416 -1.07 -4.57 -18.00
N PRO A 417 -2.09 -4.99 -18.79
CA PRO A 417 -3.09 -5.99 -18.45
C PRO A 417 -2.49 -7.40 -18.49
N ILE A 418 -3.03 -8.29 -17.65
CA ILE A 418 -2.65 -9.71 -17.66
C ILE A 418 -3.69 -10.45 -18.51
N LYS A 419 -3.28 -11.08 -19.62
CA LYS A 419 -4.16 -11.95 -20.38
C LYS A 419 -4.50 -13.18 -19.53
N ALA A 420 -5.75 -13.30 -19.12
CA ALA A 420 -6.20 -14.37 -18.23
C ALA A 420 -7.71 -14.56 -18.32
N THR A 421 -8.15 -15.80 -18.14
CA THR A 421 -9.54 -16.22 -18.12
C THR A 421 -10.04 -16.42 -16.68
N PRO A 422 -11.37 -16.59 -16.45
CA PRO A 422 -11.90 -17.01 -15.15
C PRO A 422 -11.27 -18.28 -14.61
N GLY A 423 -10.91 -19.24 -15.50
CA GLY A 423 -10.19 -20.44 -15.11
C GLY A 423 -8.77 -20.18 -14.62
N ASP A 424 -8.06 -19.21 -15.22
CA ASP A 424 -6.72 -18.79 -14.77
C ASP A 424 -6.79 -18.11 -13.40
N PHE A 425 -7.78 -17.23 -13.23
CA PHE A 425 -8.04 -16.58 -11.95
C PHE A 425 -8.29 -17.62 -10.83
N LYS A 426 -9.18 -18.58 -11.08
CA LYS A 426 -9.45 -19.65 -10.13
C LYS A 426 -8.19 -20.48 -9.80
N ARG A 427 -7.35 -20.78 -10.78
CA ARG A 427 -6.08 -21.49 -10.56
C ARG A 427 -5.11 -20.76 -9.66
N ALA A 428 -5.08 -19.42 -9.70
CA ALA A 428 -4.23 -18.62 -8.82
C ALA A 428 -4.57 -18.82 -7.33
N PHE A 429 -5.80 -19.26 -7.02
CA PHE A 429 -6.28 -19.54 -5.67
C PHE A 429 -6.24 -21.04 -5.32
N ALA A 430 -5.61 -21.90 -6.13
CA ALA A 430 -5.57 -23.33 -5.89
C ALA A 430 -4.91 -23.74 -4.55
N PHE A 431 -4.08 -22.88 -3.98
CA PHE A 431 -3.49 -23.06 -2.64
C PHE A 431 -4.53 -23.18 -1.52
N LEU A 432 -5.79 -22.79 -1.75
CA LEU A 432 -6.89 -22.95 -0.81
C LEU A 432 -7.46 -24.39 -0.79
N ASP A 433 -7.10 -25.22 -1.75
CA ASP A 433 -7.56 -26.59 -1.85
C ASP A 433 -6.63 -27.54 -1.10
N ASP A 434 -7.22 -28.52 -0.40
CA ASP A 434 -6.44 -29.52 0.33
C ASP A 434 -5.56 -30.33 -0.66
N GLY A 435 -4.27 -30.45 -0.34
CA GLY A 435 -3.31 -31.21 -1.15
C GLY A 435 -2.72 -30.48 -2.35
N THR A 436 -3.04 -29.19 -2.56
CA THR A 436 -2.39 -28.38 -3.59
C THR A 436 -0.95 -28.09 -3.20
N ILE A 437 -0.01 -28.38 -4.10
CA ILE A 437 1.40 -28.04 -3.90
C ILE A 437 1.54 -26.52 -3.99
N ASP A 438 2.10 -25.93 -2.93
CA ASP A 438 2.45 -24.53 -2.93
C ASP A 438 3.61 -24.27 -3.91
N ALA A 439 3.45 -23.29 -4.77
CA ALA A 439 4.50 -22.89 -5.69
C ALA A 439 5.58 -22.02 -5.05
N PHE A 440 5.34 -21.54 -3.82
CA PHE A 440 6.29 -20.67 -3.13
C PHE A 440 7.16 -21.45 -2.15
N PRO A 441 8.43 -21.04 -1.95
CA PRO A 441 9.28 -21.59 -0.92
C PRO A 441 8.66 -21.42 0.46
N GLU A 442 8.42 -22.54 1.16
CA GLU A 442 7.76 -22.49 2.48
C GLU A 442 8.55 -21.68 3.49
N ASN A 443 9.88 -21.74 3.42
CA ASN A 443 10.76 -21.00 4.30
C ASN A 443 10.63 -19.48 4.14
N ASP A 444 10.40 -18.97 2.92
CA ASP A 444 10.14 -17.55 2.67
C ASP A 444 8.84 -17.11 3.34
N LEU A 445 7.79 -17.93 3.24
CA LEU A 445 6.53 -17.68 3.91
C LEU A 445 6.67 -17.75 5.43
N SER A 446 7.34 -18.78 5.95
CA SER A 446 7.45 -19.02 7.39
C SER A 446 8.41 -18.06 8.09
N ARG A 447 9.50 -17.66 7.44
CA ARG A 447 10.50 -16.74 8.00
C ARG A 447 10.03 -15.27 7.94
N GLY A 448 9.53 -14.83 6.80
CA GLY A 448 9.13 -13.44 6.57
C GLY A 448 7.72 -13.14 7.07
N LEU A 449 6.73 -13.75 6.44
CA LEU A 449 5.32 -13.39 6.61
C LEU A 449 4.66 -14.02 7.84
N LYS A 450 4.99 -15.25 8.19
CA LYS A 450 4.37 -15.94 9.32
C LYS A 450 4.64 -15.26 10.67
N PRO A 451 5.85 -14.82 11.04
CA PRO A 451 6.09 -14.09 12.28
C PRO A 451 5.27 -12.79 12.37
N ILE A 452 5.09 -12.12 11.23
CA ILE A 452 4.29 -10.90 11.14
C ILE A 452 2.81 -11.22 11.33
N ALA A 453 2.33 -12.28 10.69
CA ALA A 453 0.97 -12.75 10.85
C ALA A 453 0.68 -13.18 12.30
N ASP A 454 1.58 -13.92 12.92
CA ASP A 454 1.47 -14.34 14.34
C ASP A 454 1.37 -13.11 15.27
N LEU A 455 2.08 -12.04 14.97
CA LEU A 455 2.02 -10.80 15.73
C LEU A 455 0.70 -10.03 15.51
N ALA A 456 0.30 -9.88 14.25
CA ALA A 456 -0.87 -9.07 13.86
C ALA A 456 -2.21 -9.78 14.16
N LEU A 457 -2.25 -11.10 14.07
CA LEU A 457 -3.47 -11.90 14.19
C LEU A 457 -3.58 -12.62 15.54
N GLY A 458 -2.49 -12.67 16.30
CA GLY A 458 -2.37 -13.50 17.52
C GLY A 458 -2.20 -14.99 17.20
N ASN A 459 -1.45 -15.70 18.04
CA ASN A 459 -0.94 -17.06 17.81
C ASN A 459 -1.99 -18.15 17.49
N ASN A 460 -3.28 -17.87 17.58
CA ASN A 460 -4.35 -18.86 17.42
C ASN A 460 -5.19 -18.71 16.15
N LYS A 461 -4.92 -17.72 15.30
CA LYS A 461 -5.78 -17.39 14.15
C LYS A 461 -5.21 -17.77 12.79
N LEU A 462 -3.94 -18.10 12.71
CA LEU A 462 -3.39 -18.64 11.48
C LEU A 462 -3.77 -20.10 11.34
N LEU A 463 -4.33 -20.43 10.19
CA LEU A 463 -4.38 -21.82 9.74
C LEU A 463 -2.96 -22.35 9.84
N LYS A 464 -2.78 -23.47 10.54
CA LYS A 464 -1.55 -24.22 10.45
C LYS A 464 -1.26 -24.37 8.94
N ALA A 465 -0.10 -23.91 8.50
CA ALA A 465 0.42 -24.29 7.22
C ALA A 465 0.38 -25.83 7.19
N ARG A 466 -0.49 -26.39 6.41
CA ARG A 466 -0.59 -27.83 6.17
C ARG A 466 0.29 -28.16 4.99
#